data_263400ad88d304a18950bf82f2578364
#
_entry.id   263400ad88d304a18950bf82f2578364
#
_cell.length_a   1.000
_cell.length_b   1.000
_cell.length_c   1.000
_cell.angle_alpha   90.00
_cell.angle_beta   90.00
_cell.angle_gamma   90.00
#
_symmetry.space_group_name_H-M   'P 1'
#
loop_
_entity.id
_entity.type
_entity.pdbx_description
1 polymer ?
#
loop_
_entity_poly.entity_id
_entity_poly.type
_entity_poly.pdbx_seq_one_letter_code
_entity_poly.pdbx_strand_id
1 'polypeptide(L)'
;MPWDSLAYLLILLLAGLITPGPNNITCTVHAVVHGKKSNIPLIAGMAVGFISIHFVCGLAVDSFEEDSPVGMAINLIGSLFMFLIAFAILYLGRSKKIQSFPDVVPKVGFKTGVLMQYVNGKEWAMVFMLMSKFLADFGGGLMGIAIISTITTSGGIIAMIVWYNLGRK
;
A
#
# COMPACT_ATOMS: atom_id res chain seq x y z
N MET A 1 0.44 12.76 21.06
CA MET A 1 0.56 12.31 19.66
C MET A 1 1.78 13.04 19.09
N PRO A 2 2.78 12.36 18.59
CA PRO A 2 3.97 13.00 18.04
C PRO A 2 3.60 13.65 16.69
N TRP A 3 3.46 14.96 16.68
CA TRP A 3 3.04 15.69 15.48
C TRP A 3 4.06 15.61 14.35
N ASP A 4 5.33 15.55 14.68
CA ASP A 4 6.41 15.41 13.70
C ASP A 4 6.34 14.05 13.01
N SER A 5 6.17 12.97 13.78
CA SER A 5 6.03 11.61 13.24
C SER A 5 4.77 11.47 12.37
N LEU A 6 3.66 12.12 12.76
CA LEU A 6 2.46 12.17 11.92
C LEU A 6 2.72 12.89 10.60
N ALA A 7 3.42 14.03 10.64
CA ALA A 7 3.75 14.79 9.43
C ALA A 7 4.65 13.96 8.50
N TYR A 8 5.68 13.30 9.02
CA TYR A 8 6.56 12.43 8.24
C TYR A 8 5.80 11.23 7.66
N LEU A 9 4.94 10.58 8.46
CA LEU A 9 4.10 9.48 7.99
C LEU A 9 3.22 9.92 6.83
N LEU A 10 2.55 11.08 6.94
CA LEU A 10 1.69 11.61 5.89
C LEU A 10 2.47 11.97 4.62
N ILE A 11 3.68 12.54 4.74
CA ILE A 11 4.54 12.84 3.57
C ILE A 11 4.92 11.56 2.84
N LEU A 12 5.38 10.53 3.55
CA LEU A 12 5.75 9.25 2.97
C LEU A 12 4.54 8.54 2.36
N LEU A 13 3.41 8.58 3.05
CA LEU A 13 2.15 8.04 2.54
C LEU A 13 1.74 8.73 1.24
N LEU A 14 1.74 10.06 1.18
CA LEU A 14 1.39 10.83 -0.01
C LEU A 14 2.31 10.48 -1.18
N ALA A 15 3.62 10.38 -0.97
CA ALA A 15 4.57 9.96 -2.00
C ALA A 15 4.23 8.56 -2.55
N GLY A 16 3.86 7.63 -1.67
CA GLY A 16 3.41 6.29 -2.04
C GLY A 16 2.09 6.28 -2.82
N LEU A 17 1.13 7.12 -2.42
CA LEU A 17 -0.21 7.20 -3.03
C LEU A 17 -0.22 7.88 -4.41
N ILE A 18 0.64 8.88 -4.61
CA ILE A 18 0.79 9.56 -5.91
C ILE A 18 1.46 8.63 -6.92
N THR A 19 2.34 7.75 -6.49
CA THR A 19 3.01 6.80 -7.38
C THR A 19 2.01 5.76 -7.88
N PRO A 20 1.84 5.61 -9.21
CA PRO A 20 0.93 4.62 -9.77
C PRO A 20 1.36 3.21 -9.34
N GLY A 21 0.46 2.47 -8.74
CA GLY A 21 0.67 1.10 -8.29
C GLY A 21 -0.42 0.15 -8.79
N PRO A 22 -0.26 -1.17 -8.59
CA PRO A 22 -1.23 -2.16 -9.06
C PRO A 22 -2.67 -1.85 -8.66
N ASN A 23 -2.90 -1.40 -7.42
CA ASN A 23 -4.24 -1.07 -6.91
C ASN A 23 -4.87 0.07 -7.69
N ASN A 24 -4.15 1.18 -7.86
CA ASN A 24 -4.64 2.37 -8.56
C ASN A 24 -4.92 2.08 -10.03
N ILE A 25 -4.00 1.39 -10.70
CA ILE A 25 -4.15 1.00 -12.10
C ILE A 25 -5.34 0.07 -12.28
N THR A 26 -5.46 -0.96 -11.45
CA THR A 26 -6.58 -1.91 -11.52
C THR A 26 -7.91 -1.20 -11.31
N CYS A 27 -8.04 -0.35 -10.28
CA CYS A 27 -9.26 0.41 -10.04
C CYS A 27 -9.59 1.34 -11.20
N THR A 28 -8.59 1.97 -11.83
CA THR A 28 -8.79 2.85 -12.97
C THR A 28 -9.33 2.07 -14.18
N VAL A 29 -8.64 1.01 -14.58
CA VAL A 29 -9.02 0.19 -15.74
C VAL A 29 -10.38 -0.48 -15.51
N HIS A 30 -10.60 -1.06 -14.32
CA HIS A 30 -11.84 -1.71 -13.98
C HIS A 30 -13.04 -0.75 -13.98
N ALA A 31 -12.84 0.51 -13.51
CA ALA A 31 -13.88 1.54 -13.56
C ALA A 31 -14.21 2.00 -14.98
N VAL A 32 -13.21 2.08 -15.86
CA VAL A 32 -13.41 2.45 -17.27
C VAL A 32 -14.27 1.39 -17.97
N VAL A 33 -13.99 0.12 -17.74
CA VAL A 33 -14.67 -1.00 -18.45
C VAL A 33 -16.02 -1.34 -17.81
N HIS A 34 -16.10 -1.40 -16.47
CA HIS A 34 -17.27 -1.91 -15.76
C HIS A 34 -18.07 -0.85 -15.01
N GLY A 35 -17.63 0.41 -15.08
CA GLY A 35 -18.24 1.53 -14.37
C GLY A 35 -17.74 1.66 -12.92
N LYS A 36 -17.84 2.87 -12.37
CA LYS A 36 -17.29 3.23 -11.04
C LYS A 36 -17.88 2.39 -9.88
N LYS A 37 -19.17 2.07 -9.94
CA LYS A 37 -19.84 1.31 -8.87
C LYS A 37 -19.30 -0.11 -8.72
N SER A 38 -18.75 -0.68 -9.80
CA SER A 38 -18.15 -2.02 -9.76
C SER A 38 -16.87 -2.07 -8.91
N ASN A 39 -16.22 -0.91 -8.66
CA ASN A 39 -15.03 -0.83 -7.81
C ASN A 39 -15.35 -0.93 -6.31
N ILE A 40 -16.59 -0.71 -5.88
CA ILE A 40 -16.93 -0.71 -4.45
C ILE A 40 -16.52 -2.04 -3.78
N PRO A 41 -16.97 -3.22 -4.24
CA PRO A 41 -16.55 -4.48 -3.63
C PRO A 41 -15.04 -4.75 -3.80
N LEU A 42 -14.45 -4.31 -4.91
CA LEU A 42 -13.02 -4.47 -5.15
C LEU A 42 -12.19 -3.67 -4.12
N ILE A 43 -12.50 -2.38 -3.93
CA ILE A 43 -11.83 -1.51 -2.97
C ILE A 43 -12.05 -1.99 -1.53
N ALA A 44 -13.27 -2.44 -1.21
CA ALA A 44 -13.55 -3.02 0.11
C ALA A 44 -12.67 -4.26 0.39
N GLY A 45 -12.49 -5.13 -0.61
CA GLY A 45 -11.57 -6.27 -0.51
C GLY A 45 -10.12 -5.83 -0.36
N MET A 46 -9.69 -4.84 -1.14
CA MET A 46 -8.34 -4.28 -1.02
C MET A 46 -8.10 -3.70 0.38
N ALA A 47 -9.06 -2.97 0.94
CA ALA A 47 -8.96 -2.43 2.29
C ALA A 47 -8.80 -3.52 3.36
N VAL A 48 -9.60 -4.58 3.28
CA VAL A 48 -9.50 -5.73 4.22
C VAL A 48 -8.13 -6.43 4.09
N GLY A 49 -7.68 -6.71 2.87
CA GLY A 49 -6.37 -7.30 2.63
C GLY A 49 -5.24 -6.40 3.13
N PHE A 50 -5.34 -5.09 2.91
CA PHE A 50 -4.36 -4.11 3.36
C PHE A 50 -4.28 -4.03 4.88
N ILE A 51 -5.42 -3.97 5.57
CA ILE A 51 -5.47 -4.01 7.04
C ILE A 51 -4.81 -5.28 7.57
N SER A 52 -5.06 -6.44 6.96
CA SER A 52 -4.44 -7.70 7.40
C SER A 52 -2.91 -7.67 7.29
N ILE A 53 -2.36 -7.07 6.23
CA ILE A 53 -0.91 -6.89 6.07
C ILE A 53 -0.36 -5.97 7.17
N HIS A 54 -1.08 -4.89 7.54
CA HIS A 54 -0.67 -4.03 8.64
C HIS A 54 -0.55 -4.80 9.96
N PHE A 55 -1.53 -5.66 10.26
CA PHE A 55 -1.45 -6.48 11.47
C PHE A 55 -0.28 -7.46 11.42
N VAL A 56 -0.06 -8.14 10.29
CA VAL A 56 1.06 -9.08 10.14
C VAL A 56 2.40 -8.35 10.30
N CYS A 57 2.62 -7.26 9.57
CA CYS A 57 3.85 -6.49 9.65
C CYS A 57 4.03 -5.82 11.02
N GLY A 58 2.95 -5.23 11.56
CA GLY A 58 3.00 -4.53 12.84
C GLY A 58 3.32 -5.46 14.00
N LEU A 59 2.68 -6.63 14.07
CA LEU A 59 2.99 -7.64 15.10
C LEU A 59 4.42 -8.18 14.94
N ALA A 60 4.89 -8.37 13.71
CA ALA A 60 6.26 -8.78 13.47
C ALA A 60 7.26 -7.72 13.96
N VAL A 61 7.03 -6.46 13.63
CA VAL A 61 7.89 -5.34 14.06
C VAL A 61 7.83 -5.16 15.57
N ASP A 62 6.64 -5.19 16.18
CA ASP A 62 6.44 -5.01 17.63
C ASP A 62 7.09 -6.14 18.48
N SER A 63 7.32 -7.30 17.87
CA SER A 63 7.97 -8.43 18.54
C SER A 63 9.48 -8.25 18.72
N PHE A 64 10.08 -7.23 18.12
CA PHE A 64 11.53 -6.98 18.20
C PHE A 64 11.78 -5.58 18.74
N GLU A 65 12.73 -5.46 19.69
CA GLU A 65 13.21 -4.16 20.12
C GLU A 65 13.90 -3.43 18.97
N GLU A 66 13.55 -2.17 18.75
CA GLU A 66 14.05 -1.36 17.63
C GLU A 66 15.58 -1.27 17.60
N ASP A 67 16.20 -1.14 18.78
CA ASP A 67 17.66 -1.05 18.96
C ASP A 67 18.35 -2.43 19.02
N SER A 68 17.60 -3.52 18.93
CA SER A 68 18.19 -4.86 18.85
C SER A 68 18.87 -5.09 17.49
N PRO A 69 19.90 -5.95 17.41
CA PRO A 69 20.51 -6.32 16.13
C PRO A 69 19.50 -6.84 15.12
N VAL A 70 18.44 -7.50 15.60
CA VAL A 70 17.35 -8.02 14.76
C VAL A 70 16.47 -6.86 14.27
N GLY A 71 16.10 -5.91 15.13
CA GLY A 71 15.33 -4.72 14.75
C GLY A 71 16.06 -3.88 13.70
N MET A 72 17.36 -3.65 13.90
CA MET A 72 18.21 -2.96 12.91
C MET A 72 18.25 -3.71 11.57
N ALA A 73 18.39 -5.03 11.58
CA ALA A 73 18.38 -5.84 10.36
C ALA A 73 17.04 -5.78 9.64
N ILE A 74 15.93 -5.82 10.38
CA ILE A 74 14.56 -5.68 9.85
C ILE A 74 14.40 -4.31 9.16
N ASN A 75 14.83 -3.23 9.81
CA ASN A 75 14.79 -1.88 9.25
C ASN A 75 15.62 -1.74 7.97
N LEU A 76 16.82 -2.30 7.96
CA LEU A 76 17.70 -2.30 6.80
C LEU A 76 17.11 -3.10 5.63
N ILE A 77 16.58 -4.30 5.90
CA ILE A 77 15.94 -5.15 4.88
C ILE A 77 14.73 -4.45 4.28
N GLY A 78 13.87 -3.84 5.11
CA GLY A 78 12.69 -3.09 4.65
C GLY A 78 13.07 -1.91 3.77
N SER A 79 14.10 -1.14 4.17
CA SER A 79 14.60 0.00 3.40
C SER A 79 15.21 -0.44 2.07
N LEU A 80 16.00 -1.51 2.06
CA LEU A 80 16.60 -2.08 0.85
C LEU A 80 15.52 -2.60 -0.10
N PHE A 81 14.50 -3.27 0.43
CA PHE A 81 13.37 -3.78 -0.36
C PHE A 81 12.58 -2.64 -1.02
N MET A 82 12.34 -1.54 -0.30
CA MET A 82 11.72 -0.33 -0.88
C MET A 82 12.58 0.27 -1.99
N PHE A 83 13.91 0.34 -1.79
CA PHE A 83 14.83 0.82 -2.80
C PHE A 83 14.79 -0.05 -4.07
N LEU A 84 14.79 -1.37 -3.91
CA LEU A 84 14.71 -2.32 -5.02
C LEU A 84 13.38 -2.18 -5.79
N ILE A 85 12.26 -2.00 -5.09
CA ILE A 85 10.96 -1.76 -5.74
C ILE A 85 10.96 -0.43 -6.49
N ALA A 86 11.46 0.64 -5.88
CA ALA A 86 11.57 1.94 -6.55
C ALA A 86 12.43 1.85 -7.81
N PHE A 87 13.57 1.16 -7.73
CA PHE A 87 14.45 0.91 -8.87
C PHE A 87 13.77 0.07 -9.95
N ALA A 88 13.06 -1.00 -9.57
CA ALA A 88 12.31 -1.84 -10.50
C ALA A 88 11.23 -1.05 -11.24
N ILE A 89 10.47 -0.18 -10.54
CA ILE A 89 9.46 0.68 -11.15
C ILE A 89 10.09 1.64 -12.16
N LEU A 90 11.22 2.27 -11.80
CA LEU A 90 11.95 3.18 -12.71
C LEU A 90 12.51 2.44 -13.92
N TYR A 91 13.05 1.24 -13.73
CA TYR A 91 13.62 0.43 -14.80
C TYR A 91 12.53 -0.09 -15.76
N LEU A 92 11.44 -0.64 -15.23
CA LEU A 92 10.32 -1.13 -16.02
C LEU A 92 9.54 0.00 -16.69
N GLY A 93 9.43 1.16 -16.03
CA GLY A 93 8.79 2.36 -16.59
C GLY A 93 9.54 2.94 -17.80
N ARG A 94 10.84 2.65 -17.95
CA ARG A 94 11.62 3.02 -19.15
C ARG A 94 11.35 2.09 -20.35
N SER A 95 10.84 0.91 -20.12
CA SER A 95 10.50 -0.03 -21.18
C SER A 95 9.23 0.44 -21.90
N LYS A 96 9.38 0.89 -23.16
CA LYS A 96 8.27 1.37 -24.03
C LYS A 96 7.26 0.29 -24.44
N LYS A 97 7.33 -0.90 -23.90
CA LYS A 97 6.30 -1.91 -24.07
C LYS A 97 5.12 -1.57 -23.14
N ILE A 98 4.35 -0.56 -23.51
CA ILE A 98 2.94 -0.49 -23.08
C ILE A 98 2.33 -1.75 -23.68
N GLN A 99 2.20 -2.77 -22.86
CA GLN A 99 1.45 -3.96 -23.22
C GLN A 99 0.04 -3.49 -23.59
N SER A 100 -0.42 -3.86 -24.78
CA SER A 100 -1.82 -3.71 -25.17
C SER A 100 -2.67 -4.23 -24.01
N PHE A 101 -3.65 -3.44 -23.56
CA PHE A 101 -4.62 -3.90 -22.57
C PHE A 101 -5.24 -5.20 -23.11
N PRO A 102 -5.46 -6.21 -22.26
CA PRO A 102 -6.12 -7.43 -22.70
C PRO A 102 -7.49 -7.08 -23.27
N ASP A 103 -7.86 -7.68 -24.39
CA ASP A 103 -9.12 -7.43 -25.10
C ASP A 103 -10.35 -7.63 -24.19
N VAL A 104 -10.19 -8.40 -23.12
CA VAL A 104 -11.22 -8.65 -22.11
C VAL A 104 -10.66 -8.38 -20.73
N VAL A 105 -11.17 -7.36 -20.05
CA VAL A 105 -10.90 -7.09 -18.65
C VAL A 105 -11.96 -7.80 -17.81
N PRO A 106 -11.60 -8.82 -17.00
CA PRO A 106 -12.58 -9.53 -16.19
C PRO A 106 -13.17 -8.61 -15.11
N LYS A 107 -14.47 -8.79 -14.83
CA LYS A 107 -15.09 -8.11 -13.70
C LYS A 107 -14.63 -8.77 -12.41
N VAL A 108 -13.92 -8.02 -11.58
CA VAL A 108 -13.35 -8.49 -10.31
C VAL A 108 -14.05 -7.84 -9.12
N GLY A 109 -13.95 -8.46 -7.95
CA GLY A 109 -14.68 -8.04 -6.77
C GLY A 109 -13.90 -8.21 -5.48
N PHE A 110 -14.62 -8.35 -4.37
CA PHE A 110 -14.07 -8.38 -3.02
C PHE A 110 -12.91 -9.40 -2.84
N LYS A 111 -13.14 -10.66 -3.20
CA LYS A 111 -12.12 -11.72 -3.05
C LYS A 111 -10.84 -11.41 -3.81
N THR A 112 -10.98 -10.92 -5.04
CA THR A 112 -9.83 -10.51 -5.85
C THR A 112 -9.11 -9.32 -5.21
N GLY A 113 -9.85 -8.35 -4.67
CA GLY A 113 -9.28 -7.21 -3.95
C GLY A 113 -8.43 -7.65 -2.76
N VAL A 114 -8.91 -8.59 -1.95
CA VAL A 114 -8.15 -9.17 -0.83
C VAL A 114 -6.87 -9.85 -1.34
N LEU A 115 -6.98 -10.76 -2.29
CA LEU A 115 -5.85 -11.54 -2.80
C LEU A 115 -4.78 -10.67 -3.46
N MET A 116 -5.19 -9.60 -4.14
CA MET A 116 -4.26 -8.66 -4.77
C MET A 116 -3.30 -8.03 -3.77
N GLN A 117 -3.72 -7.80 -2.53
CA GLN A 117 -2.84 -7.20 -1.53
C GLN A 117 -1.70 -8.13 -1.16
N TYR A 118 -1.95 -9.43 -1.04
CA TYR A 118 -0.92 -10.41 -0.68
C TYR A 118 0.16 -10.59 -1.75
N VAL A 119 -0.17 -10.34 -3.02
CA VAL A 119 0.80 -10.39 -4.12
C VAL A 119 1.37 -9.02 -4.48
N ASN A 120 0.89 -7.95 -3.85
CA ASN A 120 1.34 -6.59 -4.11
C ASN A 120 2.58 -6.24 -3.28
N GLY A 121 3.77 -6.52 -3.80
CA GLY A 121 5.03 -6.24 -3.11
C GLY A 121 5.22 -4.78 -2.70
N LYS A 122 4.63 -3.83 -3.44
CA LYS A 122 4.66 -2.40 -3.06
C LYS A 122 3.98 -2.16 -1.71
N GLU A 123 2.81 -2.79 -1.49
CA GLU A 123 2.06 -2.64 -0.25
C GLU A 123 2.81 -3.24 0.95
N TRP A 124 3.34 -4.45 0.79
CA TRP A 124 4.15 -5.08 1.82
C TRP A 124 5.34 -4.22 2.23
N ALA A 125 6.08 -3.72 1.25
CA ALA A 125 7.25 -2.89 1.51
C ALA A 125 6.89 -1.57 2.20
N MET A 126 5.82 -0.90 1.73
CA MET A 126 5.38 0.36 2.31
C MET A 126 4.89 0.16 3.75
N VAL A 127 4.04 -0.85 3.99
CA VAL A 127 3.51 -1.13 5.33
C VAL A 127 4.63 -1.51 6.28
N PHE A 128 5.55 -2.39 5.86
CA PHE A 128 6.67 -2.79 6.68
C PHE A 128 7.56 -1.60 7.07
N MET A 129 7.89 -0.74 6.11
CA MET A 129 8.66 0.48 6.37
C MET A 129 7.94 1.43 7.32
N LEU A 130 6.63 1.65 7.13
CA LEU A 130 5.88 2.56 8.01
C LEU A 130 5.75 2.00 9.43
N MET A 131 5.53 0.69 9.59
CA MET A 131 5.49 0.06 10.89
C MET A 131 6.86 0.11 11.58
N SER A 132 7.94 -0.25 10.89
CA SER A 132 9.29 -0.20 11.46
C SER A 132 9.71 1.19 11.90
N LYS A 133 9.22 2.24 11.23
CA LYS A 133 9.65 3.61 11.50
C LYS A 133 8.79 4.33 12.53
N PHE A 134 7.50 4.04 12.57
CA PHE A 134 6.54 4.86 13.31
C PHE A 134 5.77 4.12 14.39
N LEU A 135 5.85 2.78 14.47
CA LEU A 135 5.02 2.01 15.40
C LEU A 135 5.20 2.46 16.86
N ALA A 136 6.44 2.62 17.30
CA ALA A 136 6.77 3.08 18.64
C ALA A 136 6.23 4.49 18.93
N ASP A 137 6.36 5.40 17.98
CA ASP A 137 5.90 6.79 18.10
C ASP A 137 4.37 6.89 18.28
N PHE A 138 3.62 5.93 17.74
CA PHE A 138 2.17 5.87 17.86
C PHE A 138 1.70 4.97 19.04
N GLY A 139 2.60 4.64 19.96
CA GLY A 139 2.30 3.93 21.20
C GLY A 139 2.56 2.43 21.16
N GLY A 140 3.16 1.91 20.08
CA GLY A 140 3.49 0.47 19.97
C GLY A 140 2.27 -0.44 19.96
N GLY A 141 2.50 -1.73 19.93
CA GLY A 141 1.48 -2.76 20.09
C GLY A 141 0.26 -2.59 19.17
N LEU A 142 -0.84 -3.18 19.59
CA LEU A 142 -2.10 -3.13 18.82
C LEU A 142 -2.64 -1.71 18.60
N MET A 143 -2.38 -0.78 19.53
CA MET A 143 -2.84 0.60 19.42
C MET A 143 -2.12 1.31 18.26
N GLY A 144 -0.79 1.27 18.24
CA GLY A 144 0.02 1.86 17.17
C GLY A 144 -0.33 1.25 15.81
N ILE A 145 -0.47 -0.07 15.74
CA ILE A 145 -0.89 -0.79 14.53
C ILE A 145 -2.24 -0.28 14.04
N ALA A 146 -3.23 -0.15 14.93
CA ALA A 146 -4.57 0.31 14.55
C ALA A 146 -4.57 1.76 14.06
N ILE A 147 -3.82 2.66 14.70
CA ILE A 147 -3.71 4.05 14.28
C ILE A 147 -3.09 4.16 12.90
N ILE A 148 -1.90 3.56 12.70
CA ILE A 148 -1.20 3.61 11.40
C ILE A 148 -2.04 2.94 10.31
N SER A 149 -2.62 1.77 10.60
CA SER A 149 -3.50 1.06 9.65
C SER A 149 -4.70 1.91 9.24
N THR A 150 -5.33 2.61 10.17
CA THR A 150 -6.49 3.48 9.88
C THR A 150 -6.10 4.64 8.98
N ILE A 151 -5.01 5.33 9.29
CA ILE A 151 -4.53 6.47 8.50
C ILE A 151 -4.17 6.02 7.08
N THR A 152 -3.38 4.98 6.96
CA THR A 152 -2.85 4.52 5.66
C THR A 152 -3.93 3.87 4.80
N THR A 153 -4.83 3.07 5.38
CA THR A 153 -5.96 2.47 4.65
C THR A 153 -6.93 3.54 4.15
N SER A 154 -7.25 4.53 4.99
CA SER A 154 -8.11 5.64 4.57
C SER A 154 -7.49 6.45 3.43
N GLY A 155 -6.19 6.75 3.52
CA GLY A 155 -5.45 7.39 2.45
C GLY A 155 -5.44 6.56 1.17
N GLY A 156 -5.22 5.25 1.27
CA GLY A 156 -5.25 4.32 0.14
C GLY A 156 -6.61 4.28 -0.57
N ILE A 157 -7.71 4.23 0.19
CA ILE A 157 -9.07 4.28 -0.36
C ILE A 157 -9.30 5.60 -1.11
N ILE A 158 -8.92 6.72 -0.50
CA ILE A 158 -9.06 8.04 -1.13
C ILE A 158 -8.25 8.09 -2.42
N ALA A 159 -7.01 7.61 -2.42
CA ALA A 159 -6.17 7.57 -3.61
C ALA A 159 -6.80 6.74 -4.73
N MET A 160 -7.29 5.54 -4.44
CA MET A 160 -7.97 4.70 -5.43
C MET A 160 -9.21 5.40 -6.02
N ILE A 161 -9.98 6.11 -5.19
CA ILE A 161 -11.13 6.91 -5.63
C ILE A 161 -10.69 8.04 -6.55
N VAL A 162 -9.64 8.76 -6.21
CA VAL A 162 -9.08 9.83 -7.04
C VAL A 162 -8.59 9.27 -8.39
N TRP A 163 -7.78 8.21 -8.36
CA TRP A 163 -7.22 7.60 -9.54
C TRP A 163 -8.27 7.12 -10.54
N TYR A 164 -9.29 6.37 -10.11
CA TYR A 164 -10.33 5.92 -11.04
C TYR A 164 -11.24 7.04 -11.54
N ASN A 165 -11.30 8.17 -10.83
CA ASN A 165 -12.00 9.34 -11.32
C ASN A 165 -11.20 10.10 -12.39
N LEU A 166 -9.87 10.16 -12.26
CA LEU A 166 -8.99 10.81 -13.24
C LEU A 166 -8.87 10.01 -14.53
N GLY A 167 -8.90 8.69 -14.49
CA GLY A 167 -8.80 7.81 -15.66
C GLY A 167 -10.00 7.88 -16.64
N ARG A 168 -10.98 8.71 -16.38
CA ARG A 168 -12.24 8.78 -17.15
C ARG A 168 -12.31 9.97 -18.13
N LYS A 169 -11.20 10.50 -18.56
CA LYS A 169 -11.22 11.53 -19.62
C LYS A 169 -11.01 10.92 -20.98
#